data_3bfc2d89d8bb053e2bc8b4325f0f6f3c
#
_entry.id   3bfc2d89d8bb053e2bc8b4325f0f6f3c
#
_cell.length_a   1.000
_cell.length_b   1.000
_cell.length_c   1.000
_cell.angle_alpha   90.00
_cell.angle_beta   90.00
_cell.angle_gamma   90.00
#
_symmetry.space_group_name_H-M   'P 1'
#
loop_
_entity.id
_entity.type
_entity.pdbx_description
1 polymer ?
#
loop_
_entity_poly.entity_id
_entity_poly.type
_entity_poly.pdbx_seq_one_letter_code
_entity_poly.pdbx_strand_id
1 'polypeptide(L)'
;NRLGFFHLKTPSVFITHQLNLQTPFSWSTNFLQWVQYTWFKLFYTMVWVPDMQGEQSLSGILGNPIWKPSLPVWYMNCLSRLKEYAGNPVSEQQPANLFIGILSGPEPQRSIFQDILWTEGKGLHQPFKLVAGTAGQPNNHAVSEFGSIFPHLDGPDMVKAIENAKYIISRGGYTSLMELIPLNKPLILVPTPGQTEQIYLAKRWQEKGWAISYDQTEFSLETALKDAADFNYQPIPFIPFTKEALEATLKQVNL
;
A
#
# COMPACT_ATOMS: atom_id res chain seq x y z
N ASN A 1 16.82 -9.58 -2.32
CA ASN A 1 17.58 -10.41 -3.28
C ASN A 1 16.81 -10.52 -4.59
N ARG A 2 17.14 -9.67 -5.59
CA ARG A 2 16.51 -9.70 -6.92
C ARG A 2 17.18 -10.72 -7.86
N LEU A 3 18.24 -11.35 -7.43
CA LEU A 3 18.93 -12.41 -8.16
C LEU A 3 18.46 -13.73 -7.56
N GLY A 4 17.56 -14.43 -8.23
CA GLY A 4 17.18 -15.79 -7.88
C GLY A 4 18.44 -16.66 -7.82
N PHE A 5 18.47 -17.61 -6.91
CA PHE A 5 19.55 -18.59 -6.88
C PHE A 5 19.55 -19.38 -8.20
N PHE A 6 20.69 -19.42 -8.88
CA PHE A 6 20.92 -20.16 -10.13
C PHE A 6 20.88 -21.68 -9.91
N HIS A 7 19.78 -22.22 -9.40
CA HIS A 7 19.57 -23.66 -9.34
C HIS A 7 18.51 -24.09 -10.35
N LEU A 8 18.93 -24.43 -11.55
CA LEU A 8 18.08 -24.93 -12.64
C LEU A 8 17.22 -26.16 -12.28
N LYS A 9 17.50 -26.80 -11.14
CA LYS A 9 16.77 -27.99 -10.66
C LYS A 9 15.83 -27.71 -9.49
N THR A 10 15.91 -26.53 -8.85
CA THR A 10 15.06 -26.20 -7.70
C THR A 10 13.95 -25.28 -8.17
N PRO A 11 12.68 -25.65 -7.96
CA PRO A 11 11.57 -24.75 -8.24
C PRO A 11 11.74 -23.42 -7.50
N SER A 12 11.54 -22.33 -8.22
CA SER A 12 11.71 -20.97 -7.69
C SER A 12 10.54 -20.09 -8.07
N VAL A 13 10.11 -19.25 -7.12
CA VAL A 13 8.95 -18.37 -7.27
C VAL A 13 9.39 -16.93 -7.19
N PHE A 14 8.91 -16.10 -8.11
CA PHE A 14 9.06 -14.65 -8.02
C PHE A 14 7.75 -14.02 -7.53
N ILE A 15 7.82 -13.25 -6.45
CA ILE A 15 6.64 -12.58 -5.89
C ILE A 15 6.68 -11.11 -6.29
N THR A 16 5.66 -10.66 -7.02
CA THR A 16 5.52 -9.27 -7.45
C THR A 16 4.07 -8.89 -7.71
N HIS A 17 3.69 -7.67 -7.36
CA HIS A 17 2.42 -7.07 -7.78
C HIS A 17 2.57 -6.27 -9.09
N GLN A 18 3.79 -6.16 -9.62
CA GLN A 18 4.10 -5.43 -10.85
C GLN A 18 4.49 -6.40 -11.98
N LEU A 19 3.50 -6.95 -12.66
CA LEU A 19 3.70 -7.66 -13.92
C LEU A 19 3.83 -6.69 -15.09
N ASN A 20 3.26 -5.49 -14.97
CA ASN A 20 3.35 -4.42 -15.96
C ASN A 20 4.10 -3.23 -15.35
N LEU A 21 5.32 -3.00 -15.84
CA LEU A 21 6.12 -1.83 -15.44
C LEU A 21 5.62 -0.62 -16.20
N GLN A 22 5.11 0.37 -15.48
CA GLN A 22 4.74 1.64 -16.09
C GLN A 22 5.94 2.59 -16.15
N THR A 23 6.19 3.12 -17.34
CA THR A 23 7.18 4.16 -17.58
C THR A 23 6.51 5.35 -18.25
N PRO A 24 7.11 6.55 -18.20
CA PRO A 24 6.57 7.73 -18.85
C PRO A 24 6.40 7.58 -20.39
N PHE A 25 7.12 6.64 -21.00
CA PHE A 25 7.09 6.42 -22.44
C PHE A 25 6.56 5.02 -22.77
N SER A 26 5.50 4.92 -23.57
CA SER A 26 4.86 3.65 -23.93
C SER A 26 5.80 2.63 -24.61
N TRP A 27 6.72 3.10 -25.46
CA TRP A 27 7.71 2.22 -26.13
C TRP A 27 8.67 1.58 -25.14
N SER A 28 9.12 2.30 -24.10
CA SER A 28 10.00 1.78 -23.08
C SER A 28 9.27 0.80 -22.15
N THR A 29 7.98 1.00 -21.91
CA THR A 29 7.14 0.07 -21.14
C THR A 29 7.14 -1.32 -21.77
N ASN A 30 6.84 -1.42 -23.07
CA ASN A 30 6.78 -2.69 -23.79
C ASN A 30 8.14 -3.41 -23.82
N PHE A 31 9.22 -2.65 -24.04
CA PHE A 31 10.58 -3.22 -24.03
C PHE A 31 10.97 -3.74 -22.65
N LEU A 32 10.74 -2.97 -21.59
CA LEU A 32 11.05 -3.39 -20.22
C LEU A 32 10.19 -4.57 -19.78
N GLN A 33 8.93 -4.61 -20.18
CA GLN A 33 8.05 -5.75 -19.91
C GLN A 33 8.56 -7.02 -20.61
N TRP A 34 8.99 -6.93 -21.87
CA TRP A 34 9.60 -8.04 -22.58
C TRP A 34 10.89 -8.54 -21.89
N VAL A 35 11.76 -7.63 -21.47
CA VAL A 35 12.98 -7.96 -20.71
C VAL A 35 12.61 -8.64 -19.39
N GLN A 36 11.65 -8.09 -18.63
CA GLN A 36 11.19 -8.66 -17.37
C GLN A 36 10.62 -10.07 -17.55
N TYR A 37 9.79 -10.30 -18.56
CA TYR A 37 9.19 -11.62 -18.81
C TYR A 37 10.22 -12.65 -19.30
N THR A 38 11.20 -12.21 -20.10
CA THR A 38 12.33 -13.06 -20.49
C THR A 38 13.15 -13.46 -19.27
N TRP A 39 13.41 -12.50 -18.37
CA TRP A 39 14.11 -12.76 -17.12
C TRP A 39 13.33 -13.70 -16.20
N PHE A 40 12.01 -13.53 -16.05
CA PHE A 40 11.17 -14.48 -15.32
C PHE A 40 11.31 -15.91 -15.87
N LYS A 41 11.19 -16.06 -17.19
CA LYS A 41 11.28 -17.35 -17.86
C LYS A 41 12.63 -18.04 -17.65
N LEU A 42 13.71 -17.29 -17.55
CA LEU A 42 15.07 -17.85 -17.39
C LEU A 42 15.37 -18.30 -15.96
N PHE A 43 14.78 -17.64 -14.95
CA PHE A 43 15.22 -17.79 -13.56
C PHE A 43 14.15 -18.31 -12.61
N TYR A 44 12.90 -18.36 -13.02
CA TYR A 44 11.80 -18.77 -12.15
C TYR A 44 10.91 -19.83 -12.78
N THR A 45 10.28 -20.62 -11.91
CA THR A 45 9.31 -21.64 -12.32
C THR A 45 7.92 -21.05 -12.47
N MET A 46 7.59 -20.06 -11.63
CA MET A 46 6.30 -19.37 -11.63
C MET A 46 6.40 -17.99 -11.01
N VAL A 47 5.35 -17.19 -11.19
CA VAL A 47 5.20 -15.87 -10.58
C VAL A 47 3.97 -15.87 -9.67
N TRP A 48 4.14 -15.34 -8.45
CA TRP A 48 3.05 -15.11 -7.52
C TRP A 48 2.74 -13.63 -7.44
N VAL A 49 1.45 -13.31 -7.56
CA VAL A 49 0.95 -11.93 -7.49
C VAL A 49 0.14 -11.78 -6.21
N PRO A 50 0.63 -11.01 -5.22
CA PRO A 50 -0.12 -10.74 -4.00
C PRO A 50 -1.24 -9.71 -4.28
N ASP A 51 -2.22 -10.11 -5.05
CA ASP A 51 -3.39 -9.34 -5.45
C ASP A 51 -4.50 -10.29 -5.89
N MET A 52 -5.69 -9.77 -6.07
CA MET A 52 -6.83 -10.46 -6.65
C MET A 52 -6.75 -10.38 -8.19
N GLN A 53 -7.30 -11.39 -8.85
CA GLN A 53 -7.36 -11.41 -10.31
C GLN A 53 -8.55 -10.58 -10.83
N GLY A 54 -8.37 -9.91 -11.97
CA GLY A 54 -9.45 -9.25 -12.70
C GLY A 54 -9.85 -7.90 -12.12
N GLU A 55 -11.15 -7.60 -12.16
CA GLU A 55 -11.68 -6.27 -11.79
C GLU A 55 -11.55 -5.92 -10.31
N GLN A 56 -11.51 -6.93 -9.45
CA GLN A 56 -11.33 -6.78 -8.01
C GLN A 56 -9.88 -6.48 -7.62
N SER A 57 -8.95 -6.55 -8.57
CA SER A 57 -7.53 -6.28 -8.34
C SER A 57 -7.31 -4.88 -7.78
N LEU A 58 -6.53 -4.80 -6.72
CA LEU A 58 -6.12 -3.54 -6.11
C LEU A 58 -5.13 -2.78 -6.98
N SER A 59 -4.19 -3.52 -7.58
CA SER A 59 -3.13 -2.96 -8.44
C SER A 59 -3.56 -2.71 -9.89
N GLY A 60 -4.74 -3.19 -10.29
CA GLY A 60 -5.25 -3.02 -11.65
C GLY A 60 -4.30 -3.58 -12.71
N ILE A 61 -3.99 -2.78 -13.74
CA ILE A 61 -3.11 -3.23 -14.84
C ILE A 61 -1.67 -3.51 -14.41
N LEU A 62 -1.22 -3.06 -13.25
CA LEU A 62 0.11 -3.38 -12.75
C LEU A 62 0.24 -4.88 -12.46
N GLY A 63 -0.73 -5.47 -11.77
CA GLY A 63 -0.75 -6.90 -11.45
C GLY A 63 -1.54 -7.74 -12.46
N ASN A 64 -2.45 -7.12 -13.23
CA ASN A 64 -3.30 -7.78 -14.22
C ASN A 64 -3.08 -7.21 -15.62
N PRO A 65 -1.90 -7.38 -16.22
CA PRO A 65 -1.60 -6.87 -17.55
C PRO A 65 -2.39 -7.63 -18.62
N ILE A 66 -2.62 -6.98 -19.78
CA ILE A 66 -3.18 -7.60 -20.99
C ILE A 66 -2.22 -8.70 -21.47
N TRP A 67 -0.94 -8.41 -21.52
CA TRP A 67 0.12 -9.37 -21.84
C TRP A 67 0.63 -10.04 -20.58
N LYS A 68 0.44 -11.35 -20.49
CA LYS A 68 0.92 -12.17 -19.37
C LYS A 68 2.26 -12.81 -19.70
N PRO A 69 3.13 -13.06 -18.71
CA PRO A 69 4.32 -13.86 -18.92
C PRO A 69 3.95 -15.28 -19.34
N SER A 70 4.85 -15.96 -20.05
CA SER A 70 4.66 -17.36 -20.47
C SER A 70 4.75 -18.36 -19.31
N LEU A 71 5.19 -17.94 -18.14
CA LEU A 71 5.21 -18.72 -16.91
C LEU A 71 3.83 -18.79 -16.26
N PRO A 72 3.52 -19.82 -15.47
CA PRO A 72 2.36 -19.84 -14.61
C PRO A 72 2.34 -18.63 -13.68
N VAL A 73 1.20 -17.95 -13.62
CA VAL A 73 0.96 -16.83 -12.72
C VAL A 73 -0.13 -17.23 -11.74
N TRP A 74 0.18 -17.16 -10.46
CA TRP A 74 -0.80 -17.39 -9.41
C TRP A 74 -1.10 -16.10 -8.65
N TYR A 75 -2.39 -15.76 -8.58
CA TYR A 75 -2.90 -14.65 -7.78
C TYR A 75 -3.19 -15.16 -6.38
N MET A 76 -2.40 -14.73 -5.43
CA MET A 76 -2.42 -15.26 -4.07
C MET A 76 -3.34 -14.48 -3.12
N ASN A 77 -4.16 -13.57 -3.65
CA ASN A 77 -4.98 -12.64 -2.88
C ASN A 77 -4.16 -11.66 -2.02
N CYS A 78 -4.79 -11.01 -1.05
CA CYS A 78 -4.18 -9.93 -0.29
C CYS A 78 -3.35 -10.45 0.90
N LEU A 79 -2.11 -10.02 0.98
CA LEU A 79 -1.23 -10.25 2.10
C LEU A 79 -1.30 -9.06 3.05
N SER A 80 -1.84 -9.24 4.24
CA SER A 80 -1.83 -8.19 5.27
C SER A 80 -1.48 -8.80 6.61
N ARG A 81 -0.41 -8.30 7.22
CA ARG A 81 -0.01 -8.64 8.59
C ARG A 81 -0.95 -7.99 9.59
N LEU A 82 -1.45 -6.79 9.29
CA LEU A 82 -2.34 -6.06 10.18
C LEU A 82 -3.69 -6.75 10.36
N LYS A 83 -4.11 -7.59 9.38
CA LYS A 83 -5.32 -8.41 9.51
C LYS A 83 -5.31 -9.30 10.74
N GLU A 84 -4.16 -9.84 11.12
CA GLU A 84 -4.05 -10.74 12.29
C GLU A 84 -4.39 -10.03 13.61
N TYR A 85 -4.23 -8.72 13.64
CA TYR A 85 -4.51 -7.87 14.80
C TYR A 85 -5.86 -7.13 14.66
N ALA A 86 -6.41 -7.03 13.44
CA ALA A 86 -7.70 -6.44 13.14
C ALA A 86 -8.80 -7.47 13.45
N GLY A 87 -9.33 -7.51 14.64
CA GLY A 87 -10.30 -8.57 14.92
C GLY A 87 -11.24 -8.36 16.09
N ASN A 88 -11.00 -7.37 16.89
CA ASN A 88 -11.97 -6.95 17.90
C ASN A 88 -12.69 -5.70 17.39
N PRO A 89 -14.01 -5.71 17.28
CA PRO A 89 -14.72 -4.46 16.99
C PRO A 89 -14.34 -3.48 18.08
N VAL A 90 -13.63 -2.43 17.68
CA VAL A 90 -13.37 -1.30 18.56
C VAL A 90 -14.74 -0.83 19.04
N SER A 91 -14.88 -0.67 20.36
CA SER A 91 -16.07 -0.08 20.96
C SER A 91 -16.54 1.11 20.13
N GLU A 92 -17.85 1.33 20.06
CA GLU A 92 -18.52 2.46 19.37
C GLU A 92 -18.06 3.87 19.85
N GLN A 93 -16.88 3.94 20.45
CA GLN A 93 -16.26 5.18 20.88
C GLN A 93 -15.84 6.01 19.66
N GLN A 94 -16.15 7.28 19.69
CA GLN A 94 -15.67 8.23 18.68
C GLN A 94 -14.14 8.19 18.59
N PRO A 95 -13.57 8.25 17.37
CA PRO A 95 -12.12 8.22 17.20
C PRO A 95 -11.46 9.36 17.99
N ALA A 96 -10.43 8.99 18.76
CA ALA A 96 -9.68 9.95 19.60
C ALA A 96 -8.78 10.88 18.76
N ASN A 97 -8.47 10.50 17.51
CA ASN A 97 -7.65 11.29 16.60
C ASN A 97 -8.42 11.61 15.32
N LEU A 98 -8.25 12.84 14.82
CA LEU A 98 -8.85 13.25 13.56
C LEU A 98 -8.24 12.46 12.39
N PHE A 99 -6.92 12.29 12.37
CA PHE A 99 -6.25 11.46 11.38
C PHE A 99 -4.99 10.79 11.93
N ILE A 100 -4.56 9.76 11.20
CA ILE A 100 -3.23 9.16 11.31
C ILE A 100 -2.50 9.29 9.96
N GLY A 101 -1.31 9.90 9.96
CA GLY A 101 -0.41 9.93 8.81
C GLY A 101 0.55 8.75 8.85
N ILE A 102 0.49 7.85 7.85
CA ILE A 102 1.39 6.70 7.73
C ILE A 102 2.36 7.00 6.60
N LEU A 103 3.58 7.39 6.99
CA LEU A 103 4.60 7.85 6.07
C LEU A 103 5.48 6.69 5.59
N SER A 104 5.80 6.70 4.32
CA SER A 104 6.67 5.72 3.69
C SER A 104 7.39 6.35 2.50
N GLY A 105 8.37 5.65 1.97
CA GLY A 105 9.10 6.09 0.79
C GLY A 105 10.49 6.68 1.12
N PRO A 106 11.23 7.06 0.06
CA PRO A 106 12.59 7.55 0.17
C PRO A 106 12.66 9.01 0.66
N GLU A 107 13.80 9.36 1.23
CA GLU A 107 14.17 10.74 1.48
C GLU A 107 14.50 11.47 0.15
N PRO A 108 14.31 12.79 0.08
CA PRO A 108 13.77 13.68 1.12
C PRO A 108 12.23 13.75 1.16
N GLN A 109 11.54 13.09 0.24
CA GLN A 109 10.09 13.22 0.06
C GLN A 109 9.28 12.78 1.27
N ARG A 110 9.77 11.81 2.04
CA ARG A 110 9.13 11.37 3.27
C ARG A 110 9.14 12.48 4.32
N SER A 111 10.30 13.07 4.59
CA SER A 111 10.46 14.16 5.56
C SER A 111 9.68 15.41 5.14
N ILE A 112 9.71 15.78 3.86
CA ILE A 112 8.91 16.92 3.34
C ILE A 112 7.43 16.72 3.64
N PHE A 113 6.89 15.54 3.38
CA PHE A 113 5.47 15.28 3.63
C PHE A 113 5.15 15.21 5.13
N GLN A 114 6.06 14.69 5.94
CA GLN A 114 5.93 14.72 7.39
C GLN A 114 5.79 16.16 7.89
N ASP A 115 6.64 17.06 7.40
CA ASP A 115 6.65 18.46 7.81
C ASP A 115 5.36 19.19 7.41
N ILE A 116 4.81 18.88 6.22
CA ILE A 116 3.50 19.36 5.77
C ILE A 116 2.42 18.92 6.76
N LEU A 117 2.28 17.61 6.99
CA LEU A 117 1.25 17.08 7.89
C LEU A 117 1.41 17.55 9.33
N TRP A 118 2.66 17.70 9.79
CA TRP A 118 2.94 18.20 11.14
C TRP A 118 2.55 19.66 11.31
N THR A 119 2.91 20.50 10.35
CA THR A 119 2.66 21.93 10.39
C THR A 119 1.18 22.24 10.26
N GLU A 120 0.51 21.67 9.26
CA GLU A 120 -0.91 21.89 9.03
C GLU A 120 -1.77 21.22 10.10
N GLY A 121 -1.38 20.02 10.56
CA GLY A 121 -2.10 19.29 11.61
C GLY A 121 -2.16 20.05 12.93
N LYS A 122 -1.07 20.72 13.33
CA LYS A 122 -1.09 21.59 14.52
C LYS A 122 -2.07 22.76 14.37
N GLY A 123 -2.22 23.29 13.17
CA GLY A 123 -3.15 24.39 12.88
C GLY A 123 -4.62 24.00 13.02
N LEU A 124 -4.96 22.73 12.98
CA LEU A 124 -6.35 22.25 13.11
C LEU A 124 -6.85 22.19 14.56
N HIS A 125 -5.96 22.31 15.56
CA HIS A 125 -6.29 22.21 16.99
C HIS A 125 -7.09 20.94 17.37
N GLN A 126 -6.81 19.82 16.68
CA GLN A 126 -7.42 18.52 16.92
C GLN A 126 -6.35 17.42 17.01
N PRO A 127 -6.55 16.38 17.85
CA PRO A 127 -5.56 15.34 18.02
C PRO A 127 -5.24 14.59 16.71
N PHE A 128 -3.96 14.34 16.44
CA PHE A 128 -3.49 13.53 15.31
C PHE A 128 -2.21 12.78 15.63
N LYS A 129 -1.93 11.74 14.82
CA LYS A 129 -0.71 10.94 14.92
C LYS A 129 0.00 10.84 13.59
N LEU A 130 1.34 10.84 13.62
CA LEU A 130 2.17 10.53 12.47
C LEU A 130 3.05 9.33 12.79
N VAL A 131 3.17 8.40 11.85
CA VAL A 131 4.10 7.26 11.91
C VAL A 131 5.11 7.45 10.77
N ALA A 132 6.33 7.80 11.14
CA ALA A 132 7.37 8.26 10.20
C ALA A 132 7.97 7.14 9.33
N GLY A 133 7.80 5.86 9.70
CA GLY A 133 8.36 4.73 8.94
C GLY A 133 9.88 4.63 9.03
N THR A 134 10.49 5.12 10.12
CA THR A 134 11.95 5.15 10.36
C THR A 134 12.36 4.06 11.34
N ALA A 135 12.07 2.81 11.01
CA ALA A 135 12.46 1.68 11.86
C ALA A 135 13.98 1.67 12.12
N GLY A 136 14.39 1.48 13.37
CA GLY A 136 15.81 1.41 13.78
C GLY A 136 16.47 2.76 14.03
N GLN A 137 15.79 3.88 13.88
CA GLN A 137 16.28 5.17 14.36
C GLN A 137 15.91 5.38 15.82
N PRO A 138 16.71 6.14 16.60
CA PRO A 138 16.36 6.47 17.98
C PRO A 138 14.93 7.02 18.05
N ASN A 139 14.19 6.65 19.09
CA ASN A 139 12.82 7.10 19.30
C ASN A 139 12.75 8.62 19.49
N ASN A 140 12.85 9.38 18.41
CA ASN A 140 12.54 10.79 18.39
C ASN A 140 11.02 10.95 18.36
N HIS A 141 10.39 10.66 19.51
CA HIS A 141 9.01 11.07 19.71
C HIS A 141 8.96 12.59 19.75
N ALA A 142 8.34 13.20 18.75
CA ALA A 142 7.94 14.59 18.84
C ALA A 142 6.50 14.62 19.34
N VAL A 143 6.25 15.42 20.36
CA VAL A 143 4.92 15.61 20.93
C VAL A 143 4.62 17.10 20.97
N SER A 144 3.44 17.47 20.54
CA SER A 144 2.86 18.81 20.71
C SER A 144 1.53 18.68 21.44
N GLU A 145 0.84 19.78 21.67
CA GLU A 145 -0.48 19.78 22.31
C GLU A 145 -1.49 18.88 21.58
N PHE A 146 -1.47 18.86 20.24
CA PHE A 146 -2.42 18.10 19.41
C PHE A 146 -1.79 16.95 18.64
N GLY A 147 -0.49 16.96 18.41
CA GLY A 147 0.19 16.00 17.52
C GLY A 147 1.23 15.15 18.21
N SER A 148 1.39 13.91 17.73
CA SER A 148 2.50 13.03 18.12
C SER A 148 3.11 12.35 16.91
N ILE A 149 4.46 12.25 16.86
CA ILE A 149 5.21 11.54 15.84
C ILE A 149 5.85 10.30 16.46
N PHE A 150 5.61 9.15 15.87
CA PHE A 150 6.24 7.87 16.21
C PHE A 150 7.18 7.47 15.07
N PRO A 151 8.43 7.11 15.34
CA PRO A 151 9.34 6.61 14.31
C PRO A 151 8.81 5.35 13.63
N HIS A 152 8.26 4.45 14.43
CA HIS A 152 7.68 3.18 14.02
C HIS A 152 6.64 2.73 15.05
N LEU A 153 5.64 1.96 14.59
CA LEU A 153 4.72 1.21 15.45
C LEU A 153 4.75 -0.26 15.00
N ASP A 154 4.71 -1.19 15.95
CA ASP A 154 4.53 -2.62 15.63
C ASP A 154 3.08 -2.92 15.21
N GLY A 155 2.79 -4.18 14.85
CA GLY A 155 1.49 -4.55 14.31
C GLY A 155 0.31 -4.20 15.23
N PRO A 156 0.30 -4.63 16.49
CA PRO A 156 -0.79 -4.32 17.43
C PRO A 156 -0.98 -2.83 17.69
N ASP A 157 0.13 -2.11 17.91
CA ASP A 157 0.08 -0.67 18.18
C ASP A 157 -0.32 0.14 16.95
N MET A 158 0.10 -0.31 15.75
CA MET A 158 -0.33 0.28 14.48
C MET A 158 -1.85 0.13 14.29
N VAL A 159 -2.39 -1.07 14.50
CA VAL A 159 -3.83 -1.32 14.40
C VAL A 159 -4.58 -0.45 15.38
N LYS A 160 -4.19 -0.44 16.65
CA LYS A 160 -4.81 0.41 17.68
C LYS A 160 -4.75 1.90 17.32
N ALA A 161 -3.64 2.38 16.76
CA ALA A 161 -3.51 3.77 16.35
C ALA A 161 -4.43 4.12 15.17
N ILE A 162 -4.56 3.21 14.20
CA ILE A 162 -5.44 3.35 13.04
C ILE A 162 -6.92 3.30 13.46
N GLU A 163 -7.29 2.36 14.32
CA GLU A 163 -8.66 2.21 14.82
C GLU A 163 -9.13 3.48 15.56
N ASN A 164 -8.23 4.12 16.30
CA ASN A 164 -8.48 5.38 16.99
C ASN A 164 -8.43 6.65 16.10
N ALA A 165 -8.22 6.49 14.81
CA ALA A 165 -8.23 7.60 13.86
C ALA A 165 -9.50 7.60 13.01
N LYS A 166 -10.00 8.79 12.64
CA LYS A 166 -11.12 8.94 11.72
C LYS A 166 -10.68 8.71 10.27
N TYR A 167 -9.52 9.25 9.88
CA TYR A 167 -8.96 9.15 8.54
C TYR A 167 -7.53 8.62 8.57
N ILE A 168 -7.15 7.88 7.51
CA ILE A 168 -5.76 7.52 7.25
C ILE A 168 -5.24 8.37 6.10
N ILE A 169 -4.06 8.98 6.27
CA ILE A 169 -3.34 9.68 5.21
C ILE A 169 -2.08 8.88 4.89
N SER A 170 -1.92 8.48 3.62
CA SER A 170 -0.80 7.63 3.20
C SER A 170 -0.28 7.99 1.81
N ARG A 171 0.94 7.52 1.48
CA ARG A 171 1.58 7.70 0.17
C ARG A 171 0.97 6.85 -0.96
N GLY A 172 0.20 5.85 -0.67
CA GLY A 172 -0.42 5.00 -1.69
C GLY A 172 0.51 3.96 -2.32
N GLY A 173 1.63 3.61 -1.69
CA GLY A 173 2.42 2.45 -2.11
C GLY A 173 1.65 1.15 -1.94
N TYR A 174 1.73 0.22 -2.93
CA TYR A 174 0.89 -0.98 -2.98
C TYR A 174 0.91 -1.80 -1.68
N THR A 175 2.10 -2.04 -1.13
CA THR A 175 2.23 -2.80 0.14
C THR A 175 1.49 -2.12 1.29
N SER A 176 1.59 -0.80 1.41
CA SER A 176 0.88 -0.04 2.44
C SER A 176 -0.63 -0.12 2.25
N LEU A 177 -1.11 0.04 1.02
CA LEU A 177 -2.53 -0.06 0.71
C LEU A 177 -3.09 -1.44 1.09
N MET A 178 -2.41 -2.51 0.69
CA MET A 178 -2.81 -3.88 0.98
C MET A 178 -2.85 -4.18 2.50
N GLU A 179 -1.95 -3.58 3.28
CA GLU A 179 -1.94 -3.70 4.74
C GLU A 179 -3.12 -2.96 5.41
N LEU A 180 -3.56 -1.83 4.83
CA LEU A 180 -4.57 -0.96 5.44
C LEU A 180 -6.02 -1.39 5.17
N ILE A 181 -6.28 -2.11 4.07
CA ILE A 181 -7.65 -2.51 3.67
C ILE A 181 -8.43 -3.22 4.77
N PRO A 182 -7.85 -4.21 5.50
CA PRO A 182 -8.60 -4.94 6.53
C PRO A 182 -9.15 -4.08 7.66
N LEU A 183 -8.60 -2.87 7.82
CA LEU A 183 -8.98 -1.94 8.89
C LEU A 183 -10.19 -1.07 8.52
N ASN A 184 -10.62 -1.12 7.26
CA ASN A 184 -11.83 -0.48 6.74
C ASN A 184 -12.00 0.99 7.17
N LYS A 185 -10.92 1.77 7.04
CA LYS A 185 -10.91 3.21 7.37
C LYS A 185 -10.86 4.06 6.11
N PRO A 186 -11.51 5.23 6.10
CA PRO A 186 -11.40 6.19 5.02
C PRO A 186 -9.96 6.58 4.73
N LEU A 187 -9.55 6.49 3.46
CA LEU A 187 -8.18 6.72 2.98
C LEU A 187 -8.06 8.02 2.19
N ILE A 188 -7.05 8.80 2.54
CA ILE A 188 -6.58 9.97 1.77
C ILE A 188 -5.18 9.63 1.26
N LEU A 189 -5.01 9.63 -0.06
CA LEU A 189 -3.76 9.26 -0.71
C LEU A 189 -3.04 10.48 -1.24
N VAL A 190 -1.75 10.60 -0.90
CA VAL A 190 -0.88 11.66 -1.41
C VAL A 190 0.38 11.01 -1.97
N PRO A 191 0.39 10.60 -3.26
CA PRO A 191 1.51 9.89 -3.85
C PRO A 191 2.78 10.73 -3.83
N THR A 192 3.91 10.04 -3.73
CA THR A 192 5.23 10.68 -3.80
C THR A 192 5.45 11.25 -5.19
N PRO A 193 5.80 12.53 -5.34
CA PRO A 193 6.09 13.13 -6.64
C PRO A 193 7.11 12.32 -7.44
N GLY A 194 6.79 12.04 -8.71
CA GLY A 194 7.64 11.27 -9.62
C GLY A 194 7.57 9.74 -9.45
N GLN A 195 6.85 9.20 -8.48
CA GLN A 195 6.62 7.76 -8.36
C GLN A 195 5.40 7.31 -9.16
N THR A 196 5.62 6.87 -10.38
CA THR A 196 4.56 6.50 -11.35
C THR A 196 3.62 5.43 -10.83
N GLU A 197 4.12 4.44 -10.09
CA GLU A 197 3.30 3.41 -9.44
C GLU A 197 2.29 4.01 -8.46
N GLN A 198 2.77 4.85 -7.53
CA GLN A 198 1.90 5.46 -6.52
C GLN A 198 0.88 6.41 -7.13
N ILE A 199 1.29 7.20 -8.15
CA ILE A 199 0.40 8.09 -8.89
C ILE A 199 -0.71 7.29 -9.58
N TYR A 200 -0.34 6.20 -10.25
CA TYR A 200 -1.31 5.31 -10.90
C TYR A 200 -2.28 4.69 -9.88
N LEU A 201 -1.77 4.15 -8.78
CA LEU A 201 -2.59 3.51 -7.75
C LEU A 201 -3.56 4.52 -7.11
N ALA A 202 -3.08 5.70 -6.76
CA ALA A 202 -3.89 6.75 -6.16
C ALA A 202 -5.05 7.18 -7.08
N LYS A 203 -4.76 7.40 -8.37
CA LYS A 203 -5.78 7.70 -9.39
C LYS A 203 -6.80 6.58 -9.53
N ARG A 204 -6.34 5.33 -9.67
CA ARG A 204 -7.22 4.16 -9.77
C ARG A 204 -8.12 4.02 -8.54
N TRP A 205 -7.57 4.20 -7.34
CA TRP A 205 -8.34 4.06 -6.11
C TRP A 205 -9.39 5.16 -5.97
N GLN A 206 -9.09 6.36 -6.42
CA GLN A 206 -10.07 7.45 -6.48
C GLN A 206 -11.18 7.15 -7.51
N GLU A 207 -10.84 6.68 -8.71
CA GLU A 207 -11.82 6.27 -9.74
C GLU A 207 -12.75 5.17 -9.28
N LYS A 208 -12.25 4.25 -8.40
CA LYS A 208 -13.05 3.17 -7.79
C LYS A 208 -13.84 3.64 -6.56
N GLY A 209 -13.66 4.86 -6.10
CA GLY A 209 -14.27 5.36 -4.88
C GLY A 209 -13.66 4.75 -3.59
N TRP A 210 -12.48 4.14 -3.66
CA TRP A 210 -11.84 3.50 -2.51
C TRP A 210 -11.02 4.45 -1.64
N ALA A 211 -10.57 5.56 -2.23
CA ALA A 211 -9.82 6.61 -1.56
C ALA A 211 -10.02 7.93 -2.26
N ILE A 212 -9.81 9.03 -1.56
CA ILE A 212 -9.63 10.35 -2.19
C ILE A 212 -8.12 10.59 -2.37
N SER A 213 -7.71 11.30 -3.42
CA SER A 213 -6.31 11.49 -3.75
C SER A 213 -5.98 12.93 -4.11
N TYR A 214 -4.77 13.37 -3.73
CA TYR A 214 -4.23 14.70 -4.00
C TYR A 214 -2.79 14.63 -4.47
N ASP A 215 -2.40 15.53 -5.36
CA ASP A 215 -0.99 15.77 -5.64
C ASP A 215 -0.33 16.50 -4.46
N GLN A 216 0.89 16.08 -4.08
CA GLN A 216 1.58 16.67 -2.93
C GLN A 216 1.78 18.19 -3.08
N THR A 217 1.98 18.69 -4.30
CA THR A 217 2.21 20.11 -4.57
C THR A 217 0.98 20.99 -4.36
N GLU A 218 -0.20 20.40 -4.44
CA GLU A 218 -1.49 21.07 -4.27
C GLU A 218 -2.21 20.65 -2.97
N PHE A 219 -1.55 19.81 -2.17
CA PHE A 219 -2.14 19.24 -0.98
C PHE A 219 -2.33 20.29 0.11
N SER A 220 -3.55 20.38 0.63
CA SER A 220 -3.92 21.09 1.84
C SER A 220 -4.67 20.11 2.75
N LEU A 221 -4.20 19.94 3.97
CA LEU A 221 -4.78 19.01 4.93
C LEU A 221 -6.23 19.38 5.29
N GLU A 222 -6.50 20.68 5.46
CA GLU A 222 -7.85 21.16 5.77
C GLU A 222 -8.85 20.83 4.65
N THR A 223 -8.46 21.12 3.39
CA THR A 223 -9.27 20.79 2.21
C THR A 223 -9.46 19.27 2.10
N ALA A 224 -8.39 18.50 2.24
CA ALA A 224 -8.44 17.04 2.12
C ALA A 224 -9.35 16.40 3.18
N LEU A 225 -9.34 16.88 4.42
CA LEU A 225 -10.21 16.39 5.49
C LEU A 225 -11.68 16.78 5.29
N LYS A 226 -11.93 17.99 4.76
CA LYS A 226 -13.28 18.45 4.40
C LYS A 226 -13.85 17.58 3.28
N ASP A 227 -13.11 17.44 2.20
CA ASP A 227 -13.55 16.65 1.05
C ASP A 227 -13.72 15.16 1.42
N ALA A 228 -12.84 14.62 2.30
CA ALA A 228 -12.96 13.26 2.82
C ALA A 228 -14.22 13.03 3.67
N ALA A 229 -14.74 14.09 4.31
CA ALA A 229 -15.99 13.99 5.07
C ALA A 229 -17.22 13.86 4.16
N ASP A 230 -17.17 14.45 2.98
CA ASP A 230 -18.24 14.43 1.97
C ASP A 230 -18.07 13.33 0.93
N PHE A 231 -16.90 12.65 0.88
CA PHE A 231 -16.60 11.63 -0.11
C PHE A 231 -17.39 10.34 0.13
N ASN A 232 -18.01 9.81 -0.93
CA ASN A 232 -18.78 8.57 -0.88
C ASN A 232 -17.85 7.36 -1.05
N TYR A 233 -17.22 6.92 0.05
CA TYR A 233 -16.33 5.76 0.06
C TYR A 233 -17.05 4.48 -0.30
N GLN A 234 -16.55 3.77 -1.30
CA GLN A 234 -17.04 2.45 -1.71
C GLN A 234 -16.28 1.34 -0.97
N PRO A 235 -16.93 0.20 -0.69
CA PRO A 235 -16.26 -0.95 -0.09
C PRO A 235 -15.07 -1.43 -0.94
N ILE A 236 -13.92 -1.61 -0.30
CA ILE A 236 -12.73 -2.12 -0.97
C ILE A 236 -12.80 -3.65 -0.98
N PRO A 237 -12.68 -4.32 -2.14
CA PRO A 237 -12.60 -5.77 -2.18
C PRO A 237 -11.41 -6.27 -1.36
N PHE A 238 -11.64 -7.24 -0.50
CA PHE A 238 -10.58 -7.85 0.29
C PHE A 238 -10.78 -9.35 0.42
N ILE A 239 -9.98 -10.12 -0.30
CA ILE A 239 -9.89 -11.57 -0.15
C ILE A 239 -8.52 -11.85 0.45
N PRO A 240 -8.45 -12.34 1.70
CA PRO A 240 -7.16 -12.60 2.33
C PRO A 240 -6.47 -13.82 1.72
N PHE A 241 -5.15 -13.77 1.71
CA PHE A 241 -4.33 -14.96 1.53
C PHE A 241 -4.59 -15.97 2.66
N THR A 242 -4.68 -17.25 2.31
CA THR A 242 -4.86 -18.33 3.28
C THR A 242 -3.80 -19.42 3.10
N LYS A 243 -3.52 -20.13 4.18
CA LYS A 243 -2.56 -21.25 4.16
C LYS A 243 -3.05 -22.38 3.25
N GLU A 244 -4.34 -22.65 3.25
CA GLU A 244 -4.98 -23.68 2.43
C GLU A 244 -4.82 -23.38 0.93
N ALA A 245 -4.95 -22.10 0.54
CA ALA A 245 -4.70 -21.67 -0.84
C ALA A 245 -3.23 -21.88 -1.24
N LEU A 246 -2.30 -21.59 -0.34
CA LEU A 246 -0.88 -21.86 -0.57
C LEU A 246 -0.61 -23.34 -0.75
N GLU A 247 -1.09 -24.19 0.16
CA GLU A 247 -0.89 -25.65 0.09
C GLU A 247 -1.48 -26.26 -1.18
N ALA A 248 -2.67 -25.78 -1.59
CA ALA A 248 -3.29 -26.22 -2.85
C ALA A 248 -2.42 -25.84 -4.06
N THR A 249 -1.83 -24.66 -4.06
CA THR A 249 -0.97 -24.18 -5.15
C THR A 249 0.36 -24.94 -5.19
N LEU A 250 0.99 -25.16 -4.05
CA LEU A 250 2.25 -25.92 -3.96
C LEU A 250 2.08 -27.36 -4.48
N LYS A 251 0.96 -28.02 -4.17
CA LYS A 251 0.63 -29.34 -4.72
C LYS A 251 0.49 -29.36 -6.25
N GLN A 252 -0.07 -28.29 -6.85
CA GLN A 252 -0.22 -28.19 -8.31
C GLN A 252 1.12 -28.06 -9.04
N VAL A 253 2.13 -27.50 -8.41
CA VAL A 253 3.46 -27.30 -8.99
C VAL A 253 4.50 -28.33 -8.53
N ASN A 254 4.06 -29.41 -7.85
CA ASN A 254 4.91 -30.45 -7.30
C ASN A 254 6.02 -29.90 -6.36
N LEU A 255 5.67 -28.92 -5.54
CA LEU A 255 6.52 -28.35 -4.48
C LEU A 255 6.11 -28.83 -3.11
#